data_fbf9e213277fb1567626f62b343639ba
#
_entry.id   fbf9e213277fb1567626f62b343639ba
#
_cell.length_a   1.000
_cell.length_b   1.000
_cell.length_c   1.000
_cell.angle_alpha   90.00
_cell.angle_beta   90.00
_cell.angle_gamma   90.00
#
_symmetry.space_group_name_H-M   'P 1'
#
loop_
_entity.id
_entity.type
_entity.pdbx_description
1 polymer ?
#
loop_
_entity_poly.entity_id
_entity_poly.type
_entity_poly.pdbx_seq_one_letter_code
_entity_poly.pdbx_strand_id
1 'polypeptide(L)'
;LAHGLDAVPSCSHPDDLAIQRLDLVISDSPMPSHLDIKGYSQKLGECGISFFATAELAAQYGQDFPRSLHGAPLLIPGPETVVRSRLQRWFAEQQIQPRIVGEFDDSALMQAFGQSGSGIFIGPSVIADEVIRQYGVELIGQTDAVTESFYAISVDRKVKHPGIVAITEGARRELFTEM
;
A
#
# COMPACT_ATOMS: atom_id res chain seq x y z
N LEU A 1 -18.19 -25.92 -4.35
CA LEU A 1 -18.39 -24.88 -5.34
C LEU A 1 -17.61 -23.67 -4.86
N ALA A 2 -16.38 -23.53 -5.36
CA ALA A 2 -15.51 -22.40 -5.10
C ALA A 2 -16.07 -21.20 -5.87
N HIS A 3 -16.65 -20.23 -5.17
CA HIS A 3 -16.78 -18.89 -5.71
C HIS A 3 -15.40 -18.24 -5.65
N GLY A 4 -14.87 -17.93 -6.82
CA GLY A 4 -13.58 -17.28 -6.94
C GLY A 4 -13.58 -15.96 -6.20
N LEU A 5 -12.52 -15.76 -5.40
CA LEU A 5 -12.11 -14.45 -4.95
C LEU A 5 -11.57 -13.73 -6.19
N ASP A 6 -12.45 -13.04 -6.90
CA ASP A 6 -12.00 -12.09 -7.90
C ASP A 6 -11.27 -10.97 -7.15
N ALA A 7 -9.98 -10.87 -7.37
CA ALA A 7 -9.19 -9.74 -6.92
C ALA A 7 -9.76 -8.48 -7.60
N VAL A 8 -10.54 -7.72 -6.84
CA VAL A 8 -11.10 -6.46 -7.32
C VAL A 8 -9.93 -5.48 -7.44
N PRO A 9 -9.77 -4.78 -8.59
CA PRO A 9 -8.74 -3.78 -8.75
C PRO A 9 -8.81 -2.72 -7.64
N SER A 10 -7.69 -2.13 -7.30
CA SER A 10 -7.43 -1.20 -6.19
C SER A 10 -8.31 0.08 -6.13
N CYS A 11 -9.35 0.14 -6.93
CA CYS A 11 -10.38 1.19 -6.95
C CYS A 11 -11.73 0.72 -6.39
N SER A 12 -11.75 -0.23 -5.44
CA SER A 12 -13.00 -0.60 -4.77
C SER A 12 -13.47 0.57 -3.93
N HIS A 13 -14.36 1.37 -4.48
CA HIS A 13 -14.94 2.52 -3.78
C HIS A 13 -15.87 2.02 -2.65
N PRO A 14 -15.94 2.76 -1.52
CA PRO A 14 -16.94 2.50 -0.48
C PRO A 14 -18.37 2.41 -1.00
N ASP A 15 -18.63 2.99 -2.17
CA ASP A 15 -19.93 2.95 -2.87
C ASP A 15 -20.34 1.52 -3.30
N ASP A 16 -19.38 0.62 -3.57
CA ASP A 16 -19.67 -0.76 -3.90
C ASP A 16 -20.22 -1.57 -2.71
N LEU A 17 -19.89 -1.17 -1.48
CA LEU A 17 -20.54 -1.68 -0.26
C LEU A 17 -22.00 -1.20 -0.15
N ALA A 18 -22.28 0.05 -0.57
CA ALA A 18 -23.61 0.62 -0.50
C ALA A 18 -24.64 -0.11 -1.35
N ILE A 19 -24.21 -0.66 -2.48
CA ILE A 19 -25.07 -1.44 -3.39
C ILE A 19 -25.03 -2.93 -3.12
N GLN A 20 -24.46 -3.35 -1.97
CA GLN A 20 -24.34 -4.76 -1.53
C GLN A 20 -23.68 -5.69 -2.55
N ARG A 21 -22.75 -5.15 -3.35
CA ARG A 21 -21.95 -5.94 -4.30
C ARG A 21 -20.76 -6.62 -3.62
N LEU A 22 -20.29 -6.05 -2.51
CA LEU A 22 -19.16 -6.55 -1.74
C LEU A 22 -19.54 -6.69 -0.27
N ASP A 23 -19.11 -7.77 0.35
CA ASP A 23 -19.28 -8.02 1.78
C ASP A 23 -18.20 -7.38 2.62
N LEU A 24 -17.00 -7.18 2.02
CA LEU A 24 -15.82 -6.64 2.64
C LEU A 24 -14.97 -5.85 1.63
N VAL A 25 -14.46 -4.70 2.07
CA VAL A 25 -13.45 -3.92 1.35
C VAL A 25 -12.23 -3.77 2.24
N ILE A 26 -11.03 -3.97 1.68
CA ILE A 26 -9.75 -3.61 2.31
C ILE A 26 -9.34 -2.26 1.76
N SER A 27 -9.06 -1.30 2.65
CA SER A 27 -8.73 0.08 2.30
C SER A 27 -7.55 0.59 3.14
N ASP A 28 -6.82 1.56 2.63
CA ASP A 28 -5.77 2.31 3.32
C ASP A 28 -6.31 3.38 4.28
N SER A 29 -7.63 3.62 4.21
CA SER A 29 -8.33 4.61 5.03
C SER A 29 -9.64 4.06 5.58
N PRO A 30 -10.10 4.55 6.76
CA PRO A 30 -11.41 4.18 7.27
C PRO A 30 -12.51 4.77 6.40
N MET A 31 -13.71 4.19 6.48
CA MET A 31 -14.87 4.70 5.77
C MET A 31 -15.10 6.19 6.07
N PRO A 32 -15.25 7.04 5.03
CA PRO A 32 -15.51 8.46 5.21
C PRO A 32 -16.83 8.69 5.95
N SER A 33 -16.82 9.57 6.95
CA SER A 33 -18.00 9.87 7.79
C SER A 33 -19.13 10.61 7.09
N HIS A 34 -18.88 11.14 5.90
CA HIS A 34 -19.87 11.87 5.10
C HIS A 34 -20.70 10.98 4.18
N LEU A 35 -20.36 9.70 4.05
CA LEU A 35 -21.17 8.74 3.31
C LEU A 35 -22.36 8.32 4.19
N ASP A 36 -23.57 8.45 3.66
CA ASP A 36 -24.83 8.09 4.34
C ASP A 36 -25.04 6.56 4.39
N ILE A 37 -23.94 5.83 4.49
CA ILE A 37 -23.86 4.38 4.52
C ILE A 37 -23.43 3.94 5.90
N LYS A 38 -24.20 3.06 6.53
CA LYS A 38 -23.78 2.40 7.79
C LYS A 38 -22.71 1.38 7.47
N GLY A 39 -21.43 1.77 7.55
CA GLY A 39 -20.28 0.88 7.44
C GLY A 39 -19.46 0.86 8.72
N TYR A 40 -18.83 -0.27 8.98
CA TYR A 40 -17.95 -0.48 10.13
C TYR A 40 -16.53 -0.67 9.62
N SER A 41 -15.64 0.22 10.05
CA SER A 41 -14.22 0.12 9.75
C SER A 41 -13.48 -0.51 10.92
N GLN A 42 -12.76 -1.58 10.65
CA GLN A 42 -11.90 -2.26 11.61
C GLN A 42 -10.45 -2.14 11.16
N LYS A 43 -9.59 -1.48 11.94
CA LYS A 43 -8.16 -1.43 11.64
C LYS A 43 -7.57 -2.84 11.70
N LEU A 44 -6.96 -3.30 10.61
CA LEU A 44 -6.24 -4.57 10.52
C LEU A 44 -4.83 -4.45 11.07
N GLY A 45 -4.13 -3.38 10.67
CA GLY A 45 -2.78 -3.11 11.11
C GLY A 45 -2.23 -1.83 10.48
N GLU A 46 -0.95 -1.61 10.74
CA GLU A 46 -0.16 -0.50 10.20
C GLU A 46 1.26 -0.99 9.99
N CYS A 47 1.89 -0.56 8.91
CA CYS A 47 3.30 -0.86 8.66
C CYS A 47 4.01 0.35 8.07
N GLY A 48 5.34 0.32 8.07
CA GLY A 48 6.19 1.25 7.36
C GLY A 48 6.11 1.08 5.85
N ILE A 49 6.90 1.85 5.13
CA ILE A 49 7.06 1.72 3.69
C ILE A 49 8.47 1.24 3.33
N SER A 50 8.54 0.50 2.24
CA SER A 50 9.77 0.03 1.60
C SER A 50 9.94 0.67 0.23
N PHE A 51 11.19 0.86 -0.18
CA PHE A 51 11.58 1.40 -1.47
C PHE A 51 12.23 0.29 -2.29
N PHE A 52 11.73 0.11 -3.50
CA PHE A 52 12.13 -0.98 -4.39
C PHE A 52 12.64 -0.44 -5.71
N ALA A 53 13.56 -1.14 -6.33
CA ALA A 53 14.06 -0.82 -7.66
C ALA A 53 14.58 -2.06 -8.38
N THR A 54 14.84 -1.93 -9.68
CA THR A 54 15.64 -2.93 -10.40
C THR A 54 17.05 -3.00 -9.84
N ALA A 55 17.76 -4.12 -10.04
CA ALA A 55 19.13 -4.30 -9.60
C ALA A 55 20.08 -3.17 -10.06
N GLU A 56 19.85 -2.63 -11.26
CA GLU A 56 20.63 -1.50 -11.79
C GLU A 56 20.45 -0.22 -10.96
N LEU A 57 19.21 0.16 -10.67
CA LEU A 57 18.90 1.33 -9.84
C LEU A 57 19.29 1.09 -8.37
N ALA A 58 19.14 -0.13 -7.87
CA ALA A 58 19.54 -0.48 -6.52
C ALA A 58 21.07 -0.40 -6.34
N ALA A 59 21.84 -0.80 -7.33
CA ALA A 59 23.29 -0.62 -7.33
C ALA A 59 23.70 0.86 -7.29
N GLN A 60 22.91 1.73 -7.89
CA GLN A 60 23.18 3.17 -7.93
C GLN A 60 22.70 3.91 -6.67
N TYR A 61 21.55 3.53 -6.12
CA TYR A 61 20.86 4.27 -5.05
C TYR A 61 20.69 3.49 -3.74
N GLY A 62 21.11 2.23 -3.66
CA GLY A 62 20.92 1.37 -2.49
C GLY A 62 21.84 1.67 -1.31
N GLN A 63 22.92 2.45 -1.53
CA GLN A 63 23.85 2.81 -0.45
C GLN A 63 23.49 4.18 0.12
N ASP A 64 23.69 4.36 1.45
CA ASP A 64 23.42 5.60 2.16
C ASP A 64 21.93 6.02 2.18
N PHE A 65 21.03 5.03 2.22
CA PHE A 65 19.59 5.29 2.43
C PHE A 65 19.37 6.00 3.80
N PRO A 66 18.51 7.01 3.89
CA PRO A 66 17.64 7.55 2.84
C PRO A 66 18.25 8.67 1.98
N ARG A 67 19.49 9.12 2.25
CA ARG A 67 20.12 10.25 1.55
C ARG A 67 20.31 9.98 0.06
N SER A 68 20.55 8.74 -0.31
CA SER A 68 20.68 8.30 -1.70
C SER A 68 19.44 8.57 -2.57
N LEU A 69 18.27 8.79 -1.96
CA LEU A 69 17.06 9.17 -2.67
C LEU A 69 17.09 10.62 -3.20
N HIS A 70 18.06 11.44 -2.77
CA HIS A 70 18.19 12.81 -3.28
C HIS A 70 18.57 12.80 -4.76
N GLY A 71 17.72 13.37 -5.63
CA GLY A 71 17.88 13.36 -7.08
C GLY A 71 17.53 12.03 -7.76
N ALA A 72 17.26 10.96 -7.00
CA ALA A 72 16.89 9.67 -7.55
C ALA A 72 15.52 9.72 -8.27
N PRO A 73 15.35 8.96 -9.38
CA PRO A 73 14.07 8.88 -10.06
C PRO A 73 13.07 8.12 -9.19
N LEU A 74 11.97 8.76 -8.83
CA LEU A 74 10.96 8.18 -7.93
C LEU A 74 9.58 8.14 -8.59
N LEU A 75 8.92 7.00 -8.48
CA LEU A 75 7.52 6.77 -8.79
C LEU A 75 6.72 6.84 -7.49
N ILE A 76 5.65 7.60 -7.48
CA ILE A 76 4.91 7.87 -6.25
C ILE A 76 3.40 7.73 -6.45
N PRO A 77 2.66 7.45 -5.37
CA PRO A 77 1.21 7.43 -5.39
C PRO A 77 0.62 8.80 -5.75
N GLY A 78 -0.59 8.79 -6.25
CA GLY A 78 -1.36 9.99 -6.56
C GLY A 78 -1.58 10.90 -5.34
N PRO A 79 -1.89 12.18 -5.58
CA PRO A 79 -1.93 13.21 -4.53
C PRO A 79 -3.02 13.00 -3.48
N GLU A 80 -4.07 12.23 -3.81
CA GLU A 80 -5.20 11.98 -2.90
C GLU A 80 -4.90 10.91 -1.84
N THR A 81 -3.76 10.21 -1.93
CA THR A 81 -3.43 9.16 -0.98
C THR A 81 -2.81 9.72 0.32
N VAL A 82 -3.13 9.09 1.45
CA VAL A 82 -2.58 9.47 2.76
C VAL A 82 -1.06 9.27 2.79
N VAL A 83 -0.58 8.18 2.21
CA VAL A 83 0.85 7.86 2.16
C VAL A 83 1.65 8.93 1.40
N ARG A 84 1.08 9.54 0.35
CA ARG A 84 1.72 10.61 -0.42
C ARG A 84 2.07 11.82 0.46
N SER A 85 1.12 12.30 1.25
CA SER A 85 1.33 13.46 2.12
C SER A 85 2.34 13.20 3.23
N ARG A 86 2.33 11.98 3.79
CA ARG A 86 3.32 11.52 4.79
C ARG A 86 4.72 11.44 4.19
N LEU A 87 4.82 10.88 2.97
CA LEU A 87 6.08 10.74 2.23
C LEU A 87 6.71 12.12 1.93
N GLN A 88 5.91 13.07 1.45
CA GLN A 88 6.38 14.42 1.17
C GLN A 88 6.90 15.12 2.42
N ARG A 89 6.21 14.98 3.56
CA ARG A 89 6.66 15.51 4.85
C ARG A 89 7.98 14.89 5.26
N TRP A 90 8.09 13.56 5.18
CA TRP A 90 9.32 12.86 5.53
C TRP A 90 10.51 13.28 4.66
N PHE A 91 10.32 13.44 3.35
CA PHE A 91 11.36 13.97 2.48
C PHE A 91 11.80 15.38 2.89
N ALA A 92 10.87 16.24 3.25
CA ALA A 92 11.19 17.59 3.72
C ALA A 92 11.99 17.54 5.04
N GLU A 93 11.60 16.71 6.01
CA GLU A 93 12.30 16.52 7.29
C GLU A 93 13.71 15.95 7.10
N GLN A 94 13.89 15.04 6.15
CA GLN A 94 15.20 14.47 5.80
C GLN A 94 16.02 15.35 4.85
N GLN A 95 15.49 16.47 4.38
CA GLN A 95 16.10 17.34 3.37
C GLN A 95 16.41 16.62 2.05
N ILE A 96 15.56 15.66 1.67
CA ILE A 96 15.65 14.86 0.46
C ILE A 96 14.74 15.46 -0.60
N GLN A 97 15.24 15.58 -1.83
CA GLN A 97 14.48 16.05 -2.99
C GLN A 97 14.62 15.03 -4.13
N PRO A 98 13.81 13.98 -4.14
CA PRO A 98 13.81 13.02 -5.25
C PRO A 98 13.27 13.66 -6.53
N ARG A 99 13.66 13.15 -7.67
CA ARG A 99 13.11 13.54 -8.96
C ARG A 99 11.88 12.69 -9.26
N ILE A 100 10.70 13.26 -9.07
CA ILE A 100 9.45 12.54 -9.40
C ILE A 100 9.37 12.35 -10.91
N VAL A 101 9.32 11.09 -11.36
CA VAL A 101 9.27 10.69 -12.77
C VAL A 101 7.93 10.08 -13.17
N GLY A 102 7.06 9.78 -12.20
CA GLY A 102 5.70 9.31 -12.43
C GLY A 102 4.85 9.40 -11.18
N GLU A 103 3.54 9.65 -11.38
CA GLU A 103 2.51 9.63 -10.35
C GLU A 103 1.43 8.63 -10.77
N PHE A 104 0.94 7.82 -9.82
CA PHE A 104 0.05 6.70 -10.10
C PHE A 104 -1.08 6.63 -9.08
N ASP A 105 -2.30 6.54 -9.57
CA ASP A 105 -3.47 6.25 -8.72
C ASP A 105 -3.63 4.73 -8.47
N ASP A 106 -2.95 3.92 -9.27
CA ASP A 106 -2.94 2.46 -9.18
C ASP A 106 -1.55 1.96 -8.77
N SER A 107 -1.47 1.27 -7.64
CA SER A 107 -0.22 0.73 -7.12
C SER A 107 0.36 -0.40 -7.98
N ALA A 108 -0.48 -1.23 -8.60
CA ALA A 108 -0.01 -2.30 -9.46
C ALA A 108 0.63 -1.73 -10.74
N LEU A 109 0.06 -0.65 -11.28
CA LEU A 109 0.64 0.05 -12.42
C LEU A 109 1.97 0.71 -12.03
N MET A 110 2.05 1.35 -10.87
CA MET A 110 3.30 1.91 -10.35
C MET A 110 4.40 0.84 -10.23
N GLN A 111 4.06 -0.34 -9.69
CA GLN A 111 4.98 -1.47 -9.54
C GLN A 111 5.45 -1.99 -10.90
N ALA A 112 4.56 -2.10 -11.89
CA ALA A 112 4.91 -2.53 -13.25
C ALA A 112 5.89 -1.55 -13.92
N PHE A 113 5.70 -0.25 -13.75
CA PHE A 113 6.66 0.76 -14.22
C PHE A 113 7.99 0.69 -13.46
N GLY A 114 7.95 0.45 -12.14
CA GLY A 114 9.15 0.23 -11.35
C GLY A 114 9.94 -1.00 -11.78
N GLN A 115 9.25 -2.11 -12.05
CA GLN A 115 9.85 -3.33 -12.60
C GLN A 115 10.54 -3.08 -13.95
N SER A 116 9.99 -2.20 -14.78
CA SER A 116 10.60 -1.83 -16.08
C SER A 116 11.83 -0.92 -15.95
N GLY A 117 12.21 -0.51 -14.72
CA GLY A 117 13.35 0.37 -14.49
C GLY A 117 13.04 1.85 -14.66
N SER A 118 11.77 2.25 -14.74
CA SER A 118 11.38 3.66 -14.91
C SER A 118 11.73 4.52 -13.70
N GLY A 119 11.87 3.93 -12.50
CA GLY A 119 12.21 4.60 -11.26
C GLY A 119 12.11 3.69 -10.04
N ILE A 120 12.54 4.22 -8.90
CA ILE A 120 12.32 3.63 -7.59
C ILE A 120 10.83 3.77 -7.25
N PHE A 121 10.20 2.74 -6.71
CA PHE A 121 8.81 2.79 -6.28
C PHE A 121 8.67 2.39 -4.81
N ILE A 122 7.54 2.69 -4.22
CA ILE A 122 7.25 2.38 -2.82
C ILE A 122 6.16 1.32 -2.69
N GLY A 123 6.16 0.64 -1.56
CA GLY A 123 5.11 -0.29 -1.16
C GLY A 123 5.15 -0.58 0.34
N PRO A 124 4.08 -1.20 0.88
CA PRO A 124 4.01 -1.57 2.28
C PRO A 124 5.15 -2.50 2.70
N SER A 125 5.82 -2.21 3.84
CA SER A 125 6.94 -3.02 4.30
C SER A 125 6.54 -4.45 4.65
N VAL A 126 5.31 -4.66 5.06
CA VAL A 126 4.76 -5.97 5.46
C VAL A 126 4.70 -6.99 4.32
N ILE A 127 4.68 -6.54 3.07
CA ILE A 127 4.69 -7.41 1.88
C ILE A 127 5.99 -7.29 1.06
N ALA A 128 7.06 -6.76 1.66
CA ALA A 128 8.30 -6.47 0.94
C ALA A 128 8.88 -7.71 0.23
N ASP A 129 8.94 -8.85 0.90
CA ASP A 129 9.45 -10.11 0.34
C ASP A 129 8.61 -10.59 -0.85
N GLU A 130 7.29 -10.39 -0.79
CA GLU A 130 6.38 -10.73 -1.87
C GLU A 130 6.62 -9.85 -3.10
N VAL A 131 6.78 -8.54 -2.89
CA VAL A 131 7.08 -7.57 -3.96
C VAL A 131 8.41 -7.92 -4.63
N ILE A 132 9.46 -8.20 -3.86
CA ILE A 132 10.76 -8.60 -4.37
C ILE A 132 10.64 -9.86 -5.25
N ARG A 133 9.94 -10.87 -4.74
CA ARG A 133 9.78 -12.14 -5.44
C ARG A 133 8.94 -12.01 -6.71
N GLN A 134 7.83 -11.25 -6.65
CA GLN A 134 6.88 -11.13 -7.75
C GLN A 134 7.41 -10.29 -8.90
N TYR A 135 8.07 -9.18 -8.59
CA TYR A 135 8.55 -8.21 -9.58
C TYR A 135 10.03 -8.34 -9.92
N GLY A 136 10.78 -9.20 -9.23
CA GLY A 136 12.21 -9.38 -9.48
C GLY A 136 13.01 -8.10 -9.21
N VAL A 137 12.64 -7.37 -8.18
CA VAL A 137 13.25 -6.10 -7.77
C VAL A 137 14.05 -6.28 -6.48
N GLU A 138 14.84 -5.27 -6.12
CA GLU A 138 15.62 -5.24 -4.88
C GLU A 138 15.10 -4.18 -3.93
N LEU A 139 15.27 -4.44 -2.63
CA LEU A 139 14.98 -3.48 -1.57
C LEU A 139 16.13 -2.47 -1.47
N ILE A 140 15.83 -1.20 -1.67
CA ILE A 140 16.78 -0.08 -1.46
C ILE A 140 16.85 0.30 0.02
N GLY A 141 15.72 0.30 0.69
CA GLY A 141 15.61 0.61 2.11
C GLY A 141 14.16 0.71 2.55
N GLN A 142 13.96 0.89 3.84
CA GLN A 142 12.63 1.01 4.44
C GLN A 142 12.62 2.03 5.57
N THR A 143 11.43 2.53 5.89
CA THR A 143 11.24 3.49 6.99
C THR A 143 9.89 3.30 7.67
N ASP A 144 9.89 3.38 9.00
CA ASP A 144 8.67 3.40 9.82
C ASP A 144 8.20 4.83 10.12
N ALA A 145 8.96 5.83 9.67
CA ALA A 145 8.56 7.23 9.80
C ALA A 145 7.40 7.61 8.85
N VAL A 146 7.20 6.84 7.80
CA VAL A 146 6.04 6.92 6.90
C VAL A 146 5.27 5.62 7.03
N THR A 147 4.05 5.69 7.54
CA THR A 147 3.23 4.50 7.77
C THR A 147 2.03 4.46 6.84
N GLU A 148 1.61 3.25 6.54
CA GLU A 148 0.37 2.94 5.84
C GLU A 148 -0.51 2.07 6.73
N SER A 149 -1.78 2.44 6.86
CA SER A 149 -2.73 1.71 7.70
C SER A 149 -3.69 0.94 6.81
N PHE A 150 -4.13 -0.22 7.28
CA PHE A 150 -5.07 -1.07 6.55
C PHE A 150 -6.34 -1.28 7.37
N TYR A 151 -7.49 -1.16 6.71
CA TYR A 151 -8.82 -1.27 7.30
C TYR A 151 -9.65 -2.30 6.56
N ALA A 152 -10.36 -3.11 7.31
CA ALA A 152 -11.46 -3.91 6.80
C ALA A 152 -12.76 -3.12 6.98
N ILE A 153 -13.47 -2.85 5.90
CA ILE A 153 -14.73 -2.11 5.89
C ILE A 153 -15.85 -3.07 5.50
N SER A 154 -16.90 -3.15 6.31
CA SER A 154 -18.06 -4.00 6.06
C SER A 154 -19.36 -3.27 6.42
N VAL A 155 -20.48 -3.68 5.82
CA VAL A 155 -21.82 -3.14 6.16
C VAL A 155 -22.35 -3.68 7.49
N ASP A 156 -21.89 -4.85 7.91
CA ASP A 156 -22.30 -5.48 9.15
C ASP A 156 -21.32 -5.20 10.30
N ARG A 157 -21.85 -4.83 11.47
CA ARG A 157 -21.05 -4.60 12.70
C ARG A 157 -20.31 -5.85 13.19
N LYS A 158 -20.85 -7.02 12.91
CA LYS A 158 -20.19 -8.31 13.16
C LYS A 158 -20.16 -9.06 11.84
N VAL A 159 -19.01 -9.15 11.27
CA VAL A 159 -18.76 -10.02 10.14
C VAL A 159 -19.02 -11.45 10.59
N LYS A 160 -20.14 -12.03 10.13
CA LYS A 160 -20.56 -13.38 10.52
C LYS A 160 -20.11 -14.42 9.51
N HIS A 161 -19.75 -13.99 8.29
CA HIS A 161 -19.34 -14.92 7.26
C HIS A 161 -17.99 -15.54 7.59
N PRO A 162 -17.86 -16.86 7.75
CA PRO A 162 -16.61 -17.50 8.20
C PRO A 162 -15.40 -17.16 7.30
N GLY A 163 -15.62 -17.01 6.00
CA GLY A 163 -14.58 -16.63 5.05
C GLY A 163 -14.02 -15.24 5.30
N ILE A 164 -14.88 -14.25 5.62
CA ILE A 164 -14.45 -12.89 5.91
C ILE A 164 -13.70 -12.82 7.25
N VAL A 165 -14.18 -13.54 8.25
CA VAL A 165 -13.48 -13.68 9.54
C VAL A 165 -12.09 -14.28 9.33
N ALA A 166 -11.99 -15.35 8.55
CA ALA A 166 -10.70 -15.97 8.23
C ALA A 166 -9.74 -15.03 7.51
N ILE A 167 -10.23 -14.21 6.55
CA ILE A 167 -9.42 -13.22 5.83
C ILE A 167 -8.91 -12.14 6.78
N THR A 168 -9.79 -11.57 7.61
CA THR A 168 -9.42 -10.47 8.52
C THR A 168 -8.51 -10.92 9.66
N GLU A 169 -8.74 -12.10 10.22
CA GLU A 169 -7.87 -12.70 11.24
C GLU A 169 -6.55 -13.19 10.64
N GLY A 170 -6.60 -13.78 9.44
CA GLY A 170 -5.40 -14.17 8.70
C GLY A 170 -4.52 -12.97 8.40
N ALA A 171 -5.08 -11.91 7.83
CA ALA A 171 -4.37 -10.68 7.53
C ALA A 171 -3.73 -10.09 8.80
N ARG A 172 -4.45 -10.05 9.91
CA ARG A 172 -3.88 -9.58 11.19
C ARG A 172 -2.72 -10.43 11.64
N ARG A 173 -2.89 -11.74 11.68
CA ARG A 173 -1.90 -12.68 12.22
C ARG A 173 -0.67 -12.78 11.31
N GLU A 174 -0.89 -12.89 10.01
CA GLU A 174 0.19 -13.17 9.06
C GLU A 174 0.94 -11.91 8.63
N LEU A 175 0.24 -10.76 8.55
CA LEU A 175 0.85 -9.52 8.08
C LEU A 175 1.27 -8.57 9.21
N PHE A 176 0.61 -8.60 10.39
CA PHE A 176 0.79 -7.56 11.40
C PHE A 176 1.15 -8.06 12.82
N THR A 177 1.35 -9.37 13.02
CA THR A 177 1.63 -9.91 14.38
C THR A 177 3.13 -9.99 14.73
N GLU A 178 4.04 -9.80 13.78
CA GLU A 178 5.49 -9.86 14.00
C GLU A 178 6.16 -8.47 14.06
N MET A 179 5.58 -7.54 14.83
CA MET A 179 6.29 -6.33 15.23
C MET A 179 6.22 -6.15 16.73
#